data_8f484b3713b9803a6df4730368b57e51
#
_entry.id   8f484b3713b9803a6df4730368b57e51
#
_cell.length_a   1.000
_cell.length_b   1.000
_cell.length_c   1.000
_cell.angle_alpha   90.00
_cell.angle_beta   90.00
_cell.angle_gamma   90.00
#
_symmetry.space_group_name_H-M   'P 1'
#
loop_
_entity.id
_entity.type
_entity.pdbx_description
1 polymer ?
#
loop_
_entity_poly.entity_id
_entity_poly.type
_entity_poly.pdbx_seq_one_letter_code
_entity_poly.pdbx_strand_id
1 'polypeptide(L)'
;MLTMPLYKTVPMIAAITLLLTGCGLTQTVTEGTVSVTHALFHRQVKTLRLDFTPRATVNTDSGENVALSVPTLVRVYQLRDNNALEKADYADLLENGDRVLGADCLASGEVVVKPGGYAALNMPMAAQAKYVAVVGLFRRPDLAGATWRTLIRRNALLPDKPRTIELNAGGLTLLPEKE
;
A
#
# COMPACT_ATOMS: atom_id res chain seq x y z
N MET A 1 55.21 -57.78 26.52
CA MET A 1 55.35 -56.32 26.67
C MET A 1 55.22 -55.69 25.28
N LEU A 2 54.04 -55.25 24.90
CA LEU A 2 53.82 -54.54 23.65
C LEU A 2 53.65 -53.04 23.94
N THR A 3 54.68 -52.29 23.65
CA THR A 3 54.66 -50.83 23.70
C THR A 3 54.06 -50.34 22.37
N MET A 4 52.78 -49.95 22.36
CA MET A 4 52.16 -49.26 21.22
C MET A 4 52.70 -47.82 21.18
N PRO A 5 53.17 -47.33 20.06
CA PRO A 5 53.72 -45.98 19.95
C PRO A 5 52.58 -44.96 20.01
N LEU A 6 52.70 -44.06 20.98
CA LEU A 6 51.74 -43.03 21.39
C LEU A 6 51.43 -42.01 20.24
N TYR A 7 52.24 -41.99 19.17
CA TYR A 7 52.10 -41.01 18.07
C TYR A 7 51.00 -41.30 17.07
N LYS A 8 50.44 -42.55 17.07
CA LYS A 8 49.36 -42.91 16.15
C LYS A 8 47.97 -42.51 16.64
N THR A 9 47.83 -42.16 17.92
CA THR A 9 46.54 -41.76 18.50
C THR A 9 46.27 -40.29 18.44
N VAL A 10 47.31 -39.42 18.33
CA VAL A 10 47.20 -37.97 18.26
C VAL A 10 46.46 -37.44 17.03
N PRO A 11 46.68 -37.94 15.78
CA PRO A 11 45.99 -37.48 14.63
C PRO A 11 44.51 -37.87 14.59
N MET A 12 44.13 -38.97 15.29
CA MET A 12 42.72 -39.39 15.33
C MET A 12 41.88 -38.54 16.26
N ILE A 13 42.45 -38.02 17.35
CA ILE A 13 41.76 -37.13 18.26
C ILE A 13 41.63 -35.71 17.63
N ALA A 14 42.62 -35.25 16.87
CA ALA A 14 42.57 -33.98 16.16
C ALA A 14 41.49 -33.96 15.06
N ALA A 15 41.23 -35.11 14.41
CA ALA A 15 40.19 -35.20 13.38
C ALA A 15 38.76 -35.18 13.95
N ILE A 16 38.56 -35.65 15.18
CA ILE A 16 37.24 -35.66 15.84
C ILE A 16 36.87 -34.28 16.37
N THR A 17 37.84 -33.46 16.77
CA THR A 17 37.60 -32.08 17.25
C THR A 17 37.25 -31.09 16.14
N LEU A 18 37.63 -31.35 14.89
CA LEU A 18 37.25 -30.47 13.76
C LEU A 18 35.81 -30.66 13.28
N LEU A 19 35.13 -31.71 13.68
CA LEU A 19 33.74 -32.01 13.28
C LEU A 19 32.68 -31.38 14.21
N LEU A 20 33.06 -30.80 15.35
CA LEU A 20 32.14 -30.24 16.33
C LEU A 20 32.00 -28.71 16.31
N THR A 21 32.70 -28.01 15.44
CA THR A 21 32.59 -26.56 15.33
C THR A 21 31.60 -26.06 14.23
N GLY A 22 30.79 -26.98 13.69
CA GLY A 22 29.84 -26.71 12.60
C GLY A 22 28.44 -26.24 12.98
N CYS A 23 28.12 -26.03 14.25
CA CYS A 23 26.73 -25.75 14.67
C CYS A 23 26.37 -24.26 14.82
N GLY A 24 27.25 -23.32 14.47
CA GLY A 24 26.99 -21.89 14.65
C GLY A 24 26.57 -21.11 13.40
N LEU A 25 26.73 -21.69 12.20
CA LEU A 25 26.51 -20.94 10.94
C LEU A 25 25.21 -21.27 10.20
N THR A 26 24.45 -22.25 10.66
CA THR A 26 23.21 -22.68 9.98
C THR A 26 21.99 -21.84 10.36
N GLN A 27 22.02 -21.10 11.46
CA GLN A 27 20.88 -20.27 11.88
C GLN A 27 20.80 -18.93 11.14
N THR A 28 21.92 -18.36 10.74
CA THR A 28 21.93 -17.06 10.01
C THR A 28 21.59 -17.19 8.53
N VAL A 29 21.79 -18.37 7.93
CA VAL A 29 21.51 -18.59 6.51
C VAL A 29 20.01 -18.88 6.28
N THR A 30 19.32 -19.50 7.24
CA THR A 30 17.87 -19.78 7.12
C THR A 30 17.00 -18.53 7.25
N GLU A 31 17.35 -17.58 8.10
CA GLU A 31 16.61 -16.31 8.19
C GLU A 31 16.86 -15.42 6.98
N GLY A 32 18.07 -15.38 6.45
CA GLY A 32 18.41 -14.65 5.23
C GLY A 32 17.74 -15.22 3.98
N THR A 33 17.64 -16.54 3.84
CA THR A 33 17.00 -17.17 2.67
C THR A 33 15.49 -17.08 2.70
N VAL A 34 14.84 -17.15 3.85
CA VAL A 34 13.39 -16.94 3.96
C VAL A 34 13.03 -15.49 3.64
N SER A 35 13.84 -14.53 4.08
CA SER A 35 13.64 -13.11 3.79
C SER A 35 13.83 -12.78 2.30
N VAL A 36 14.83 -13.37 1.66
CA VAL A 36 15.11 -13.18 0.23
C VAL A 36 14.09 -13.90 -0.64
N THR A 37 13.63 -15.10 -0.27
CA THR A 37 12.59 -15.81 -1.01
C THR A 37 11.24 -15.11 -0.88
N HIS A 38 10.88 -14.56 0.28
CA HIS A 38 9.68 -13.73 0.42
C HIS A 38 9.76 -12.45 -0.44
N ALA A 39 10.92 -11.82 -0.53
CA ALA A 39 11.12 -10.65 -1.38
C ALA A 39 11.07 -10.96 -2.89
N LEU A 40 11.48 -12.16 -3.30
CA LEU A 40 11.47 -12.59 -4.70
C LEU A 40 10.11 -13.05 -5.20
N PHE A 41 9.23 -13.55 -4.31
CA PHE A 41 7.90 -14.03 -4.69
C PHE A 41 6.79 -12.99 -4.54
N HIS A 42 7.03 -11.86 -3.88
CA HIS A 42 6.08 -10.76 -3.89
C HIS A 42 6.11 -10.04 -5.24
N ARG A 43 5.19 -10.42 -6.10
CA ARG A 43 4.98 -9.77 -7.40
C ARG A 43 4.77 -8.27 -7.17
N GLN A 44 5.77 -7.47 -7.55
CA GLN A 44 5.74 -6.03 -7.30
C GLN A 44 4.61 -5.37 -8.08
N VAL A 45 3.81 -4.55 -7.40
CA VAL A 45 2.83 -3.69 -8.05
C VAL A 45 3.57 -2.65 -8.88
N LYS A 46 3.53 -2.80 -10.21
CA LYS A 46 4.13 -1.86 -11.18
C LYS A 46 3.13 -0.83 -11.67
N THR A 47 1.86 -1.16 -11.63
CA THR A 47 0.76 -0.30 -12.06
C THR A 47 -0.25 -0.20 -10.92
N LEU A 48 -0.55 1.01 -10.49
CA LEU A 48 -1.67 1.29 -9.61
C LEU A 48 -2.95 1.20 -10.44
N ARG A 49 -3.91 0.40 -9.98
CA ARG A 49 -5.21 0.21 -10.61
C ARG A 49 -6.30 0.46 -9.58
N LEU A 50 -7.12 1.45 -9.83
CA LEU A 50 -8.25 1.82 -8.99
C LEU A 50 -9.51 1.91 -9.82
N ASP A 51 -10.57 1.32 -9.30
CA ASP A 51 -11.91 1.37 -9.85
C ASP A 51 -12.81 2.18 -8.92
N PHE A 52 -13.62 3.05 -9.49
CA PHE A 52 -14.52 3.93 -8.77
C PHE A 52 -15.95 3.63 -9.15
N THR A 53 -16.77 3.27 -8.16
CA THR A 53 -18.18 2.96 -8.33
C THR A 53 -19.03 3.89 -7.48
N PRO A 54 -19.83 4.80 -8.06
CA PRO A 54 -20.69 5.66 -7.28
C PRO A 54 -21.95 4.90 -6.85
N ARG A 55 -22.42 5.19 -5.63
CA ARG A 55 -23.81 4.89 -5.28
C ARG A 55 -24.77 5.81 -6.02
N ALA A 56 -26.06 5.42 -6.10
CA ALA A 56 -27.05 6.20 -6.82
C ALA A 56 -27.16 7.66 -6.37
N THR A 57 -26.85 7.94 -5.09
CA THR A 57 -26.88 9.28 -4.49
C THR A 57 -25.46 9.74 -4.13
N VAL A 58 -24.68 10.13 -5.15
CA VAL A 58 -23.33 10.68 -4.94
C VAL A 58 -23.39 12.19 -4.96
N ASN A 59 -22.71 12.82 -3.98
CA ASN A 59 -22.47 14.26 -3.93
C ASN A 59 -23.78 15.09 -4.08
N THR A 60 -24.83 14.65 -3.36
CA THR A 60 -26.15 15.27 -3.40
C THR A 60 -26.23 16.51 -2.53
N ASP A 61 -26.97 17.50 -2.99
CA ASP A 61 -27.39 18.64 -2.19
C ASP A 61 -28.79 18.36 -1.61
N SER A 62 -28.86 18.07 -0.31
CA SER A 62 -30.12 17.77 0.38
C SER A 62 -30.95 19.02 0.74
N GLY A 63 -30.52 20.19 0.29
CA GLY A 63 -31.18 21.46 0.57
C GLY A 63 -32.18 21.93 -0.50
N GLU A 64 -32.17 21.33 -1.69
CA GLU A 64 -33.13 21.62 -2.75
C GLU A 64 -34.04 20.42 -2.99
N ASN A 65 -35.30 20.69 -3.37
CA ASN A 65 -36.31 19.69 -3.64
C ASN A 65 -35.98 18.70 -4.79
N VAL A 66 -34.80 18.83 -5.39
CA VAL A 66 -34.24 17.93 -6.38
C VAL A 66 -32.84 17.58 -5.93
N ALA A 67 -32.64 16.36 -5.45
CA ALA A 67 -31.32 15.81 -5.12
C ALA A 67 -30.50 15.66 -6.41
N LEU A 68 -29.90 16.76 -6.88
CA LEU A 68 -29.00 16.75 -8.03
C LEU A 68 -27.70 16.08 -7.65
N SER A 69 -27.54 14.86 -8.14
CA SER A 69 -26.28 14.14 -8.05
C SER A 69 -25.31 14.73 -9.08
N VAL A 70 -24.19 15.28 -8.62
CA VAL A 70 -23.18 15.90 -9.48
C VAL A 70 -21.90 15.05 -9.57
N PRO A 71 -21.14 15.18 -10.67
CA PRO A 71 -19.85 14.52 -10.78
C PRO A 71 -18.92 14.89 -9.64
N THR A 72 -18.16 13.93 -9.16
CA THR A 72 -17.17 14.13 -8.10
C THR A 72 -15.78 13.99 -8.69
N LEU A 73 -14.92 14.97 -8.47
CA LEU A 73 -13.50 14.86 -8.76
C LEU A 73 -12.84 14.06 -7.64
N VAL A 74 -12.08 13.05 -8.01
CA VAL A 74 -11.28 12.24 -7.10
C VAL A 74 -9.82 12.43 -7.44
N ARG A 75 -9.03 12.84 -6.46
CA ARG A 75 -7.57 12.92 -6.55
C ARG A 75 -6.92 11.70 -5.92
N VAL A 76 -5.89 11.20 -6.57
CA VAL A 76 -5.12 10.04 -6.11
C VAL A 76 -3.67 10.46 -5.98
N TYR A 77 -3.09 10.25 -4.81
CA TYR A 77 -1.70 10.58 -4.52
C TYR A 77 -0.92 9.33 -4.15
N GLN A 78 0.24 9.16 -4.73
CA GLN A 78 1.19 8.12 -4.33
C GLN A 78 2.20 8.74 -3.37
N LEU A 79 2.24 8.24 -2.13
CA LEU A 79 2.98 8.86 -1.05
C LEU A 79 4.15 8.00 -0.57
N ARG A 80 5.28 8.66 -0.29
CA ARG A 80 6.41 8.06 0.40
C ARG A 80 6.11 7.85 1.88
N ASP A 81 5.44 8.81 2.49
CA ASP A 81 4.98 8.82 3.87
C ASP A 81 3.58 9.42 3.97
N ASN A 82 2.85 9.16 5.04
CA ASN A 82 1.49 9.67 5.23
C ASN A 82 1.39 10.83 6.23
N ASN A 83 2.49 11.29 6.81
CA ASN A 83 2.48 12.30 7.87
C ASN A 83 1.90 13.63 7.42
N ALA A 84 2.21 14.08 6.19
CA ALA A 84 1.65 15.31 5.64
C ALA A 84 0.14 15.17 5.40
N LEU A 85 -0.31 14.02 4.89
CA LEU A 85 -1.72 13.73 4.67
C LEU A 85 -2.51 13.71 5.99
N GLU A 86 -1.96 13.12 7.05
CA GLU A 86 -2.64 13.03 8.35
C GLU A 86 -2.91 14.41 8.96
N LYS A 87 -2.02 15.36 8.73
CA LYS A 87 -2.12 16.75 9.22
C LYS A 87 -2.96 17.66 8.33
N ALA A 88 -3.14 17.30 7.07
CA ALA A 88 -3.88 18.08 6.10
C ALA A 88 -5.39 18.02 6.38
N ASP A 89 -6.05 19.16 6.31
CA ASP A 89 -7.50 19.23 6.32
C ASP A 89 -8.08 19.12 4.90
N TYR A 90 -9.41 19.14 4.82
CA TYR A 90 -10.11 19.04 3.54
C TYR A 90 -9.84 20.25 2.63
N ALA A 91 -9.84 21.47 3.20
CA ALA A 91 -9.63 22.70 2.44
C ALA A 91 -8.22 22.74 1.85
N ASP A 92 -7.22 22.33 2.61
CA ASP A 92 -5.84 22.24 2.16
C ASP A 92 -5.70 21.34 0.91
N LEU A 93 -6.31 20.16 0.95
CA LEU A 93 -6.25 19.21 -0.15
C LEU A 93 -7.14 19.59 -1.33
N LEU A 94 -8.22 20.34 -1.08
CA LEU A 94 -9.07 20.89 -2.12
C LEU A 94 -8.33 21.94 -2.95
N GLU A 95 -7.63 22.87 -2.29
CA GLU A 95 -6.98 24.00 -2.95
C GLU A 95 -5.63 23.63 -3.56
N ASN A 96 -4.74 23.00 -2.81
CA ASN A 96 -3.35 22.79 -3.20
C ASN A 96 -2.76 21.47 -2.67
N GLY A 97 -3.42 20.33 -2.94
CA GLY A 97 -3.02 19.04 -2.40
C GLY A 97 -1.57 18.68 -2.67
N ASP A 98 -1.06 18.88 -3.89
CA ASP A 98 0.33 18.57 -4.22
C ASP A 98 1.32 19.38 -3.39
N ARG A 99 1.02 20.68 -3.13
CA ARG A 99 1.86 21.55 -2.33
C ARG A 99 1.81 21.18 -0.85
N VAL A 100 0.64 20.82 -0.34
CA VAL A 100 0.43 20.41 1.06
C VAL A 100 1.16 19.10 1.36
N LEU A 101 1.07 18.15 0.44
CA LEU A 101 1.75 16.86 0.56
C LEU A 101 3.26 16.96 0.27
N GLY A 102 3.69 17.99 -0.48
CA GLY A 102 5.08 18.35 -0.69
C GLY A 102 5.97 17.18 -1.14
N ALA A 103 7.10 17.00 -0.46
CA ALA A 103 8.08 15.97 -0.79
C ALA A 103 7.59 14.53 -0.57
N ASP A 104 6.49 14.33 0.15
CA ASP A 104 5.90 13.01 0.34
C ASP A 104 5.09 12.58 -0.88
N CYS A 105 4.59 13.52 -1.69
CA CYS A 105 3.89 13.22 -2.94
C CYS A 105 4.89 12.85 -4.04
N LEU A 106 4.84 11.60 -4.49
CA LEU A 106 5.72 11.08 -5.55
C LEU A 106 5.06 11.10 -6.93
N ALA A 107 3.75 10.99 -6.96
CA ALA A 107 2.94 11.09 -8.17
C ALA A 107 1.49 11.37 -7.78
N SER A 108 0.77 12.08 -8.63
CA SER A 108 -0.66 12.33 -8.48
C SER A 108 -1.42 12.04 -9.78
N GLY A 109 -2.73 11.80 -9.64
CA GLY A 109 -3.64 11.62 -10.74
C GLY A 109 -5.05 12.02 -10.35
N GLU A 110 -5.89 12.32 -11.33
CA GLU A 110 -7.27 12.75 -11.11
C GLU A 110 -8.22 11.96 -11.98
N VAL A 111 -9.41 11.74 -11.47
CA VAL A 111 -10.51 11.12 -12.22
C VAL A 111 -11.85 11.75 -11.84
N VAL A 112 -12.72 11.94 -12.81
CA VAL A 112 -14.09 12.45 -12.58
C VAL A 112 -15.03 11.25 -12.58
N VAL A 113 -15.70 11.05 -11.45
CA VAL A 113 -16.72 9.99 -11.28
C VAL A 113 -18.10 10.61 -11.46
N LYS A 114 -18.80 10.19 -12.52
CA LYS A 114 -20.17 10.64 -12.81
C LYS A 114 -21.18 9.83 -12.00
N PRO A 115 -22.30 10.42 -11.58
CA PRO A 115 -23.39 9.68 -10.95
C PRO A 115 -23.86 8.50 -11.81
N GLY A 116 -23.99 7.32 -11.21
CA GLY A 116 -24.37 6.10 -11.92
C GLY A 116 -23.35 5.58 -12.94
N GLY A 117 -22.18 6.27 -13.08
CA GLY A 117 -21.12 5.88 -13.99
C GLY A 117 -20.01 5.10 -13.27
N TYR A 118 -19.21 4.41 -14.03
CA TYR A 118 -17.97 3.76 -13.59
C TYR A 118 -16.79 4.62 -14.06
N ALA A 119 -15.75 4.69 -13.24
CA ALA A 119 -14.50 5.32 -13.63
C ALA A 119 -13.32 4.46 -13.17
N ALA A 120 -12.24 4.45 -13.95
CA ALA A 120 -11.01 3.74 -13.62
C ALA A 120 -9.82 4.67 -13.72
N LEU A 121 -8.87 4.51 -12.81
CA LEU A 121 -7.56 5.16 -12.87
C LEU A 121 -6.48 4.10 -12.92
N ASN A 122 -5.67 4.14 -13.98
CA ASN A 122 -4.48 3.31 -14.13
C ASN A 122 -3.26 4.21 -14.32
N MET A 123 -2.27 4.09 -13.45
CA MET A 123 -1.05 4.88 -13.54
C MET A 123 0.17 4.07 -13.08
N PRO A 124 1.38 4.39 -13.57
CA PRO A 124 2.59 3.75 -13.08
C PRO A 124 2.73 3.89 -11.57
N MET A 125 3.12 2.81 -10.88
CA MET A 125 3.37 2.85 -9.45
C MET A 125 4.77 3.35 -9.17
N ALA A 126 4.87 4.47 -8.47
CA ALA A 126 6.16 5.03 -8.06
C ALA A 126 6.92 4.04 -7.17
N ALA A 127 8.21 3.83 -7.45
CA ALA A 127 9.00 2.78 -6.79
C ALA A 127 9.06 2.98 -5.26
N GLN A 128 9.15 4.22 -4.81
CA GLN A 128 9.27 4.59 -3.39
C GLN A 128 7.92 4.81 -2.70
N ALA A 129 6.80 4.70 -3.41
CA ALA A 129 5.49 4.87 -2.80
C ALA A 129 5.19 3.72 -1.84
N LYS A 130 4.85 4.06 -0.61
CA LYS A 130 4.41 3.14 0.44
C LYS A 130 2.90 3.18 0.62
N TYR A 131 2.27 4.30 0.25
CA TYR A 131 0.84 4.54 0.42
C TYR A 131 0.24 5.12 -0.86
N VAL A 132 -1.05 4.88 -1.01
CA VAL A 132 -1.92 5.53 -1.99
C VAL A 132 -3.03 6.21 -1.22
N ALA A 133 -3.09 7.52 -1.28
CA ALA A 133 -4.18 8.31 -0.74
C ALA A 133 -5.18 8.60 -1.83
N VAL A 134 -6.46 8.42 -1.53
CA VAL A 134 -7.57 8.78 -2.42
C VAL A 134 -8.42 9.81 -1.71
N VAL A 135 -8.65 10.93 -2.37
CA VAL A 135 -9.36 12.10 -1.84
C VAL A 135 -10.53 12.42 -2.74
N GLY A 136 -11.74 12.30 -2.23
CA GLY A 136 -12.95 12.70 -2.93
C GLY A 136 -13.28 14.16 -2.66
N LEU A 137 -13.37 14.98 -3.72
CA LEU A 137 -13.68 16.40 -3.61
C LEU A 137 -15.21 16.60 -3.68
N PHE A 138 -15.85 16.35 -2.55
CA PHE A 138 -17.29 16.44 -2.38
C PHE A 138 -17.74 17.87 -2.08
N ARG A 139 -18.92 18.25 -2.52
CA ARG A 139 -19.56 19.53 -2.12
C ARG A 139 -19.87 19.58 -0.63
N ARG A 140 -20.22 18.43 -0.04
CA ARG A 140 -20.48 18.26 1.37
C ARG A 140 -19.72 17.04 1.88
N PRO A 141 -18.42 17.22 2.20
CA PRO A 141 -17.61 16.11 2.72
C PRO A 141 -18.06 15.72 4.12
N ASP A 142 -18.01 14.44 4.44
CA ASP A 142 -18.12 13.97 5.82
C ASP A 142 -16.82 14.28 6.56
N LEU A 143 -16.79 15.46 7.17
CA LEU A 143 -15.62 15.92 7.93
C LEU A 143 -15.51 15.22 9.29
N ALA A 144 -16.62 14.86 9.90
CA ALA A 144 -16.65 14.23 11.23
C ALA A 144 -16.08 12.81 11.18
N GLY A 145 -16.50 12.03 10.17
CA GLY A 145 -15.98 10.69 9.95
C GLY A 145 -14.68 10.66 9.13
N ALA A 146 -14.25 11.83 8.61
CA ALA A 146 -13.09 11.94 7.69
C ALA A 146 -13.14 10.95 6.51
N THR A 147 -14.35 10.52 6.12
CA THR A 147 -14.53 9.51 5.07
C THR A 147 -14.33 10.07 3.65
N TRP A 148 -14.16 11.39 3.51
CA TRP A 148 -13.83 12.05 2.26
C TRP A 148 -12.45 11.65 1.71
N ARG A 149 -11.62 10.99 2.51
CA ARG A 149 -10.32 10.42 2.12
C ARG A 149 -10.16 8.98 2.58
N THR A 150 -9.37 8.19 1.86
CA THR A 150 -8.96 6.86 2.28
C THR A 150 -7.49 6.63 1.96
N LEU A 151 -6.81 5.83 2.77
CA LEU A 151 -5.40 5.50 2.64
C LEU A 151 -5.23 4.00 2.44
N ILE A 152 -4.55 3.62 1.37
CA ILE A 152 -4.27 2.24 1.00
C ILE A 152 -2.76 2.01 1.12
N ARG A 153 -2.35 1.03 1.88
CA ARG A 153 -0.93 0.63 1.94
C ARG A 153 -0.56 -0.12 0.66
N ARG A 154 0.67 0.07 0.18
CA ARG A 154 1.16 -0.61 -1.03
C ARG A 154 1.00 -2.13 -0.98
N ASN A 155 1.22 -2.75 0.18
CA ASN A 155 1.08 -4.20 0.35
C ASN A 155 -0.37 -4.71 0.32
N ALA A 156 -1.36 -3.80 0.38
CA ALA A 156 -2.77 -4.09 0.19
C ALA A 156 -3.23 -3.89 -1.28
N LEU A 157 -2.30 -3.63 -2.19
CA LEU A 157 -2.55 -3.55 -3.62
C LEU A 157 -2.19 -4.86 -4.29
N LEU A 158 -2.99 -5.27 -5.27
CA LEU A 158 -2.74 -6.45 -6.07
C LEU A 158 -2.14 -6.04 -7.44
N PRO A 159 -1.14 -6.78 -7.95
CA PRO A 159 -0.49 -6.45 -9.22
C PRO A 159 -1.44 -6.45 -10.42
N ASP A 160 -2.44 -7.34 -10.42
CA ASP A 160 -3.29 -7.61 -11.58
C ASP A 160 -4.76 -7.28 -11.36
N LYS A 161 -5.16 -7.00 -10.11
CA LYS A 161 -6.55 -6.67 -9.78
C LYS A 161 -6.66 -5.22 -9.31
N PRO A 162 -7.66 -4.45 -9.75
CA PRO A 162 -7.90 -3.11 -9.21
C PRO A 162 -8.45 -3.18 -7.79
N ARG A 163 -8.18 -2.15 -7.00
CA ARG A 163 -8.91 -1.90 -5.75
C ARG A 163 -10.12 -1.06 -6.06
N THR A 164 -11.27 -1.49 -5.55
CA THR A 164 -12.53 -0.80 -5.80
C THR A 164 -12.86 0.14 -4.64
N ILE A 165 -13.18 1.38 -5.00
CA ILE A 165 -13.56 2.43 -4.07
C ILE A 165 -14.99 2.87 -4.43
N GLU A 166 -15.87 2.74 -3.49
CA GLU A 166 -17.26 3.19 -3.62
C GLU A 166 -17.38 4.63 -3.14
N LEU A 167 -18.04 5.48 -3.94
CA LEU A 167 -18.39 6.84 -3.57
C LEU A 167 -19.83 6.88 -3.05
N ASN A 168 -20.04 7.50 -1.90
CA ASN A 168 -21.34 7.77 -1.33
C ASN A 168 -21.63 9.28 -1.28
N ALA A 169 -22.65 9.72 -0.53
CA ALA A 169 -23.09 11.12 -0.52
C ALA A 169 -22.00 12.15 -0.15
N GLY A 170 -21.03 11.78 0.68
CA GLY A 170 -19.97 12.70 1.13
C GLY A 170 -18.66 12.01 1.48
N GLY A 171 -18.50 10.75 1.11
CA GLY A 171 -17.35 9.95 1.49
C GLY A 171 -16.99 8.84 0.52
N LEU A 172 -15.89 8.17 0.85
CA LEU A 172 -15.29 7.05 0.14
C LEU A 172 -15.34 5.79 1.01
N THR A 173 -15.56 4.65 0.41
CA THR A 173 -15.46 3.35 1.07
C THR A 173 -14.59 2.42 0.25
N LEU A 174 -13.46 1.98 0.79
CA LEU A 174 -12.64 0.95 0.17
C LEU A 174 -13.36 -0.39 0.31
N LEU A 175 -13.75 -0.99 -0.81
CA LEU A 175 -14.43 -2.28 -0.78
C LEU A 175 -13.44 -3.42 -0.50
N PRO A 176 -13.90 -4.51 0.15
CA PRO A 176 -13.10 -5.71 0.31
C PRO A 176 -12.70 -6.27 -1.05
N GLU A 177 -11.61 -7.02 -1.07
CA GLU A 177 -11.18 -7.72 -2.30
C GLU A 177 -12.23 -8.76 -2.67
N LYS A 178 -12.60 -8.78 -3.95
CA LYS A 178 -13.42 -9.87 -4.48
C LYS A 178 -12.51 -11.07 -4.68
N GLU A 179 -12.84 -12.17 -4.02
CA GLU A 179 -12.23 -13.49 -4.23
C GLU A 179 -12.37 -13.96 -5.67
#